data_fc0a7360687e15200c07a06b329c8a74
#
_entry.id   fc0a7360687e15200c07a06b329c8a74
#
_cell.length_a   1.000
_cell.length_b   1.000
_cell.length_c   1.000
_cell.angle_alpha   90.00
_cell.angle_beta   90.00
_cell.angle_gamma   90.00
#
_symmetry.space_group_name_H-M   'P 1'
#
loop_
_entity.id
_entity.type
_entity.pdbx_description
1 polymer ?
#
loop_
_entity_poly.entity_id
_entity_poly.type
_entity_poly.pdbx_seq_one_letter_code
_entity_poly.pdbx_strand_id
1 'polypeptide(L)'
;ISLGLVGSEMRIRDRSKTKGFREGALPGESFTEAGRDMAESEKAAKYLQDAGYDMLNCDNGTYDAWYWAHPPIYMPENCNLEDVAHIRKFVDIPVVCAGRMDPETAAAAIADGRIDGAGFARQFLADQEWVTKLMNDKEDDIRPCILCHNGCFNMCHYKGVPNDQALSDSLHLARCAVNAETMQWEKHKIVPTTSPKKVHIIGGGIGGMEAARVLKLRGHEPVIHEQTDHLGGTFIAASAESYKGKLRDLLTWYRKQMADLGIEIHYNEKVESIAPFAGAPVIIATGAVPRVLRKVPGYEKMVEACEYLTGTPVGEKVAVIGGGLTGCEIAYELALQGKQPVIVEMKNDLIAQTGVCLANSSYLREWFAWKKVPVYLETTLQEVKDDSIVCKDASGKEITIPCDSVISSAGYIPNPLAPKGSNVSLVGDCDGVGNLRSVVWRAYEVAMKI
;
A
#
# COMPACT_ATOMS: atom_id res chain seq x y z
N ILE A 1 14.96 -6.78 14.45
CA ILE A 1 15.31 -8.20 14.60
C ILE A 1 16.80 -8.28 14.52
N SER A 2 17.46 -8.50 15.66
CA SER A 2 18.82 -9.00 15.69
C SER A 2 18.73 -10.47 15.29
N LEU A 3 18.91 -10.74 14.03
CA LEU A 3 19.20 -12.09 13.60
C LEU A 3 20.65 -12.39 13.96
N GLY A 4 20.90 -13.54 14.56
CA GLY A 4 22.22 -13.98 14.94
C GLY A 4 23.20 -13.80 13.81
N LEU A 5 24.24 -13.05 14.09
CA LEU A 5 25.31 -12.68 13.16
C LEU A 5 26.08 -13.95 12.79
N VAL A 6 26.09 -14.28 11.52
CA VAL A 6 27.14 -15.12 10.94
C VAL A 6 28.20 -14.14 10.45
N GLY A 7 29.28 -13.98 11.23
CA GLY A 7 30.25 -12.91 11.03
C GLY A 7 29.84 -11.60 11.74
N SER A 8 30.66 -10.57 11.66
CA SER A 8 30.40 -9.26 12.25
C SER A 8 29.82 -8.32 11.21
N GLU A 9 28.49 -8.17 11.23
CA GLU A 9 27.77 -7.20 10.43
C GLU A 9 27.42 -5.96 11.26
N MET A 10 27.63 -4.77 10.72
CA MET A 10 27.17 -3.54 11.31
C MET A 10 26.20 -2.83 10.36
N ARG A 11 25.04 -2.51 10.87
CA ARG A 11 24.10 -1.64 10.17
C ARG A 11 24.50 -0.19 10.44
N ILE A 12 24.92 0.49 9.38
CA ILE A 12 25.26 1.91 9.42
C ILE A 12 24.19 2.70 8.65
N ARG A 13 23.79 3.81 9.22
CA ARG A 13 22.94 4.80 8.54
C ARG A 13 23.83 5.92 8.07
N ASP A 14 23.94 6.06 6.76
CA ASP A 14 24.91 6.96 6.12
C ASP A 14 24.61 8.42 6.40
N ARG A 15 23.31 8.76 6.56
CA ARG A 15 22.85 10.11 6.89
C ARG A 15 21.76 10.11 7.94
N SER A 16 21.88 11.01 8.89
CA SER A 16 20.82 11.30 9.86
C SER A 16 19.80 12.26 9.25
N LYS A 17 18.90 11.73 8.44
CA LYS A 17 17.79 12.50 7.86
C LYS A 17 16.70 12.69 8.93
N THR A 18 16.93 13.60 9.85
CA THR A 18 16.11 13.81 11.05
C THR A 18 15.41 15.16 10.98
N LYS A 19 14.08 15.17 10.99
CA LYS A 19 13.30 16.39 10.81
C LYS A 19 13.52 17.41 11.93
N GLY A 20 13.60 16.99 13.17
CA GLY A 20 13.77 17.91 14.33
C GLY A 20 15.07 18.70 14.31
N PHE A 21 16.07 18.29 13.51
CA PHE A 21 17.40 18.87 13.44
C PHE A 21 17.75 19.47 12.07
N ARG A 22 16.80 19.50 11.13
CA ARG A 22 17.01 19.87 9.72
C ARG A 22 15.87 20.74 9.23
N GLU A 23 16.16 21.61 8.26
CA GLU A 23 15.12 22.38 7.56
C GLU A 23 14.20 21.51 6.72
N GLY A 24 14.74 20.41 6.18
CA GLY A 24 13.97 19.50 5.37
C GLY A 24 14.57 18.10 5.35
N ALA A 25 13.77 17.13 4.93
CA ALA A 25 14.18 15.72 4.89
C ALA A 25 13.60 14.94 3.70
N LEU A 26 12.73 15.54 2.88
CA LEU A 26 12.14 14.88 1.72
C LEU A 26 13.13 14.85 0.54
N PRO A 27 13.00 13.87 -0.38
CA PRO A 27 13.81 13.86 -1.60
C PRO A 27 13.67 15.18 -2.38
N GLY A 28 14.81 15.83 -2.67
CA GLY A 28 14.85 17.12 -3.35
C GLY A 28 14.56 18.36 -2.48
N GLU A 29 14.26 18.18 -1.21
CA GLU A 29 14.11 19.28 -0.25
C GLU A 29 15.49 19.76 0.23
N SER A 30 15.74 21.07 0.22
CA SER A 30 16.93 21.65 0.81
C SER A 30 16.90 21.56 2.33
N PHE A 31 18.00 21.15 2.94
CA PHE A 31 18.08 21.01 4.40
C PHE A 31 19.52 21.24 4.90
N THR A 32 19.63 21.56 6.17
CA THR A 32 20.91 21.60 6.91
C THR A 32 21.04 20.36 7.77
N GLU A 33 22.13 19.62 7.62
CA GLU A 33 22.38 18.43 8.43
C GLU A 33 22.75 18.81 9.85
N ALA A 34 22.03 18.30 10.83
CA ALA A 34 22.29 18.54 12.25
C ALA A 34 22.73 17.29 13.02
N GLY A 35 22.58 16.10 12.43
CA GLY A 35 23.12 14.84 12.95
C GLY A 35 24.42 14.48 12.24
N ARG A 36 24.72 13.19 12.20
CA ARG A 36 25.87 12.68 11.47
C ARG A 36 25.72 12.97 9.98
N ASP A 37 26.65 13.72 9.43
CA ASP A 37 26.75 14.02 8.01
C ASP A 37 27.53 12.91 7.24
N MET A 38 27.69 13.11 5.93
CA MET A 38 28.39 12.14 5.09
C MET A 38 29.89 12.05 5.48
N ALA A 39 30.56 13.16 5.80
CA ALA A 39 31.96 13.16 6.19
C ALA A 39 32.21 12.44 7.53
N GLU A 40 31.27 12.51 8.45
CA GLU A 40 31.30 11.73 9.70
C GLU A 40 31.00 10.24 9.41
N SER A 41 30.11 9.94 8.47
CA SER A 41 29.78 8.58 8.07
C SER A 41 30.95 7.86 7.38
N GLU A 42 31.75 8.57 6.59
CA GLU A 42 33.01 8.08 6.02
C GLU A 42 33.98 7.60 7.13
N LYS A 43 34.16 8.44 8.16
CA LYS A 43 35.01 8.12 9.31
C LYS A 43 34.44 6.95 10.13
N ALA A 44 33.12 6.97 10.36
CA ALA A 44 32.44 5.91 11.10
C ALA A 44 32.57 4.56 10.39
N ALA A 45 32.40 4.51 9.08
CA ALA A 45 32.58 3.29 8.29
C ALA A 45 34.01 2.73 8.43
N LYS A 46 35.03 3.61 8.35
CA LYS A 46 36.41 3.22 8.51
C LYS A 46 36.71 2.73 9.95
N TYR A 47 36.20 3.40 10.99
CA TYR A 47 36.38 2.94 12.38
C TYR A 47 35.74 1.57 12.62
N LEU A 48 34.59 1.29 12.00
CA LEU A 48 33.93 -0.02 12.08
C LEU A 48 34.80 -1.11 11.44
N GLN A 49 35.35 -0.86 10.24
CA GLN A 49 36.28 -1.77 9.59
C GLN A 49 37.49 -2.01 10.46
N ASP A 50 38.13 -0.94 10.97
CA ASP A 50 39.34 -1.02 11.82
C ASP A 50 39.07 -1.74 13.16
N ALA A 51 37.81 -1.71 13.63
CA ALA A 51 37.35 -2.46 14.80
C ALA A 51 37.10 -3.95 14.52
N GLY A 52 37.24 -4.41 13.26
CA GLY A 52 37.15 -5.81 12.88
C GLY A 52 35.75 -6.27 12.41
N TYR A 53 34.91 -5.38 11.93
CA TYR A 53 33.66 -5.77 11.24
C TYR A 53 33.99 -6.32 9.86
N ASP A 54 33.26 -7.38 9.46
CA ASP A 54 33.46 -8.10 8.20
C ASP A 54 32.65 -7.53 7.05
N MET A 55 31.56 -6.80 7.36
CA MET A 55 30.64 -6.24 6.37
C MET A 55 29.85 -5.06 6.93
N LEU A 56 29.52 -4.10 6.09
CA LEU A 56 28.59 -3.01 6.40
C LEU A 56 27.28 -3.18 5.64
N ASN A 57 26.16 -3.15 6.36
CA ASN A 57 24.83 -3.06 5.78
C ASN A 57 24.33 -1.61 5.93
N CYS A 58 24.28 -0.88 4.82
CA CYS A 58 24.09 0.55 4.80
C CYS A 58 22.67 0.94 4.35
N ASP A 59 22.07 1.88 5.07
CA ASP A 59 20.80 2.52 4.74
C ASP A 59 20.76 3.96 5.30
N ASN A 60 19.70 4.70 4.95
CA ASN A 60 19.46 6.06 5.42
C ASN A 60 18.31 6.14 6.43
N GLY A 61 18.17 7.32 7.04
CA GLY A 61 17.02 7.71 7.84
C GLY A 61 17.14 7.41 9.33
N THR A 62 16.24 8.01 10.09
CA THR A 62 16.09 7.87 11.53
C THR A 62 14.61 7.75 11.88
N TYR A 63 14.28 7.69 13.18
CA TYR A 63 12.89 7.66 13.64
C TYR A 63 12.11 8.97 13.37
N ASP A 64 12.78 10.09 13.13
CA ASP A 64 12.13 11.35 12.79
C ASP A 64 11.80 11.46 11.29
N ALA A 65 12.50 10.68 10.47
CA ALA A 65 12.27 10.60 9.02
C ALA A 65 12.05 9.13 8.60
N TRP A 66 10.95 8.54 9.06
CA TRP A 66 10.58 7.14 8.85
C TRP A 66 10.58 6.72 7.39
N TYR A 67 10.21 7.62 6.49
CA TYR A 67 10.15 7.35 5.04
C TYR A 67 11.53 7.17 4.40
N TRP A 68 12.63 7.54 5.06
CA TRP A 68 13.99 7.14 4.65
C TRP A 68 14.39 5.78 5.22
N ALA A 69 14.11 5.55 6.50
CA ALA A 69 14.44 4.28 7.15
C ALA A 69 13.58 3.12 6.62
N HIS A 70 12.36 3.42 6.21
CA HIS A 70 11.38 2.46 5.67
C HIS A 70 10.70 3.07 4.46
N PRO A 71 11.36 3.13 3.29
CA PRO A 71 10.86 3.88 2.14
C PRO A 71 9.49 3.39 1.65
N PRO A 72 8.44 4.25 1.70
CA PRO A 72 7.12 3.94 1.17
C PRO A 72 7.07 4.07 -0.36
N ILE A 73 5.88 3.82 -0.92
CA ILE A 73 5.66 3.85 -2.36
C ILE A 73 5.97 5.21 -3.00
N TYR A 74 5.86 6.30 -2.24
CA TYR A 74 6.14 7.67 -2.70
C TYR A 74 7.63 8.01 -2.80
N MET A 75 8.50 7.24 -2.14
CA MET A 75 9.94 7.44 -2.22
C MET A 75 10.49 6.92 -3.55
N PRO A 76 11.57 7.50 -4.09
CA PRO A 76 12.24 6.98 -5.27
C PRO A 76 12.71 5.52 -5.07
N GLU A 77 12.75 4.75 -6.14
CA GLU A 77 13.47 3.48 -6.14
C GLU A 77 14.96 3.72 -5.94
N ASN A 78 15.64 2.75 -5.35
CA ASN A 78 17.09 2.81 -5.08
C ASN A 78 17.53 4.05 -4.28
N CYS A 79 16.65 4.59 -3.43
CA CYS A 79 16.79 5.90 -2.80
C CYS A 79 18.05 6.07 -1.92
N ASN A 80 18.72 4.98 -1.54
CA ASN A 80 19.94 4.99 -0.72
C ASN A 80 21.20 4.67 -1.54
N LEU A 81 21.08 4.30 -2.81
CA LEU A 81 22.19 3.75 -3.59
C LEU A 81 23.38 4.71 -3.72
N GLU A 82 23.12 5.99 -3.99
CA GLU A 82 24.20 6.97 -4.18
C GLU A 82 25.00 7.21 -2.88
N ASP A 83 24.31 7.32 -1.76
CA ASP A 83 24.95 7.50 -0.45
C ASP A 83 25.77 6.26 -0.08
N VAL A 84 25.24 5.05 -0.30
CA VAL A 84 25.91 3.79 -0.01
C VAL A 84 27.11 3.56 -0.93
N ALA A 85 26.96 3.83 -2.21
CA ALA A 85 28.05 3.78 -3.19
C ALA A 85 29.17 4.77 -2.86
N HIS A 86 28.84 5.90 -2.22
CA HIS A 86 29.83 6.83 -1.71
C HIS A 86 30.65 6.21 -0.56
N ILE A 87 29.98 5.63 0.44
CA ILE A 87 30.61 4.97 1.59
C ILE A 87 31.51 3.81 1.16
N ARG A 88 31.13 3.05 0.12
CA ARG A 88 31.93 1.93 -0.43
C ARG A 88 33.36 2.33 -0.77
N LYS A 89 33.62 3.60 -1.11
CA LYS A 89 34.93 4.11 -1.48
C LYS A 89 35.91 4.26 -0.32
N PHE A 90 35.44 4.18 0.91
CA PHE A 90 36.21 4.45 2.13
C PHE A 90 36.56 3.19 2.93
N VAL A 91 36.06 2.03 2.51
CA VAL A 91 36.28 0.75 3.18
C VAL A 91 36.65 -0.34 2.19
N ASP A 92 37.38 -1.36 2.70
CA ASP A 92 37.79 -2.53 1.91
C ASP A 92 36.85 -3.73 2.14
N ILE A 93 36.09 -3.72 3.24
CA ILE A 93 35.10 -4.75 3.56
C ILE A 93 33.83 -4.58 2.69
N PRO A 94 33.07 -5.66 2.44
CA PRO A 94 31.85 -5.59 1.64
C PRO A 94 30.83 -4.61 2.20
N VAL A 95 30.15 -3.88 1.29
CA VAL A 95 29.09 -2.94 1.60
C VAL A 95 27.81 -3.34 0.89
N VAL A 96 26.75 -3.57 1.68
CA VAL A 96 25.42 -3.95 1.22
C VAL A 96 24.49 -2.73 1.27
N CYS A 97 23.80 -2.45 0.18
CA CYS A 97 22.82 -1.35 0.09
C CYS A 97 21.40 -1.87 0.33
N ALA A 98 20.65 -1.20 1.20
CA ALA A 98 19.22 -1.43 1.39
C ALA A 98 18.42 -0.13 1.22
N GLY A 99 17.16 -0.24 0.74
CA GLY A 99 16.24 0.88 0.57
C GLY A 99 15.57 0.91 -0.81
N ARG A 100 14.43 0.23 -0.96
CA ARG A 100 13.70 0.11 -2.24
C ARG A 100 14.57 -0.31 -3.42
N MET A 101 15.54 -1.18 -3.17
CA MET A 101 16.41 -1.68 -4.25
C MET A 101 15.55 -2.40 -5.30
N ASP A 102 15.80 -2.07 -6.54
CA ASP A 102 15.36 -2.81 -7.71
C ASP A 102 16.41 -3.88 -8.05
N PRO A 103 16.02 -5.13 -8.36
CA PRO A 103 16.98 -6.21 -8.62
C PRO A 103 17.93 -5.93 -9.78
N GLU A 104 17.44 -5.35 -10.87
CA GLU A 104 18.20 -5.05 -12.08
C GLU A 104 19.26 -3.96 -11.81
N THR A 105 18.82 -2.87 -11.17
CA THR A 105 19.72 -1.79 -10.72
C THR A 105 20.74 -2.30 -9.70
N ALA A 106 20.33 -3.19 -8.79
CA ALA A 106 21.23 -3.79 -7.82
C ALA A 106 22.31 -4.64 -8.50
N ALA A 107 21.93 -5.49 -9.45
CA ALA A 107 22.88 -6.30 -10.22
C ALA A 107 23.87 -5.44 -10.99
N ALA A 108 23.42 -4.39 -11.66
CA ALA A 108 24.28 -3.44 -12.37
C ALA A 108 25.24 -2.73 -11.41
N ALA A 109 24.75 -2.23 -10.26
CA ALA A 109 25.59 -1.55 -9.28
C ALA A 109 26.66 -2.46 -8.65
N ILE A 110 26.36 -3.75 -8.48
CA ILE A 110 27.33 -4.76 -8.03
C ILE A 110 28.37 -5.01 -9.14
N ALA A 111 27.95 -5.20 -10.38
CA ALA A 111 28.83 -5.42 -11.51
C ALA A 111 29.81 -4.24 -11.74
N ASP A 112 29.34 -3.02 -11.49
CA ASP A 112 30.12 -1.78 -11.59
C ASP A 112 31.01 -1.53 -10.36
N GLY A 113 30.96 -2.38 -9.32
CA GLY A 113 31.73 -2.24 -8.08
C GLY A 113 31.28 -1.06 -7.20
N ARG A 114 30.07 -0.56 -7.39
CA ARG A 114 29.49 0.54 -6.61
C ARG A 114 29.03 0.09 -5.22
N ILE A 115 28.58 -1.16 -5.13
CA ILE A 115 28.20 -1.87 -3.90
C ILE A 115 28.63 -3.33 -4.04
N ASP A 116 28.69 -4.08 -2.96
CA ASP A 116 29.06 -5.51 -2.97
C ASP A 116 27.82 -6.42 -2.84
N GLY A 117 26.70 -5.87 -2.44
CA GLY A 117 25.44 -6.61 -2.30
C GLY A 117 24.25 -5.69 -2.12
N ALA A 118 23.05 -6.27 -2.24
CA ALA A 118 21.80 -5.55 -2.05
C ALA A 118 20.89 -6.25 -1.05
N GLY A 119 20.26 -5.46 -0.15
CA GLY A 119 19.36 -5.92 0.90
C GLY A 119 17.90 -5.82 0.50
N PHE A 120 17.19 -6.95 0.46
CA PHE A 120 15.77 -7.03 0.19
C PHE A 120 15.05 -7.67 1.39
N ALA A 121 14.23 -6.92 2.11
CA ALA A 121 13.49 -7.46 3.25
C ALA A 121 12.01 -7.71 2.92
N ARG A 122 11.30 -6.67 2.52
CA ARG A 122 9.83 -6.72 2.34
C ARG A 122 9.40 -7.61 1.18
N GLN A 123 10.22 -7.73 0.13
CA GLN A 123 9.94 -8.63 -0.98
C GLN A 123 9.92 -10.10 -0.54
N PHE A 124 10.82 -10.52 0.36
CA PHE A 124 10.78 -11.85 0.96
C PHE A 124 9.53 -12.13 1.79
N LEU A 125 8.93 -11.08 2.39
CA LEU A 125 7.66 -11.24 3.09
C LEU A 125 6.47 -11.38 2.12
N ALA A 126 6.54 -10.74 0.97
CA ALA A 126 5.51 -10.86 -0.06
C ALA A 126 5.62 -12.20 -0.80
N ASP A 127 6.84 -12.62 -1.10
CA ASP A 127 7.14 -13.88 -1.80
C ASP A 127 8.49 -14.42 -1.33
N GLN A 128 8.48 -15.48 -0.55
CA GLN A 128 9.71 -16.09 -0.02
C GLN A 128 10.58 -16.76 -1.10
N GLU A 129 9.97 -17.12 -2.23
CA GLU A 129 10.65 -17.80 -3.34
C GLU A 129 11.08 -16.85 -4.47
N TRP A 130 10.94 -15.54 -4.28
CA TRP A 130 11.15 -14.57 -5.34
C TRP A 130 12.54 -14.65 -5.98
N VAL A 131 13.59 -14.91 -5.21
CA VAL A 131 14.96 -15.08 -5.74
C VAL A 131 15.05 -16.35 -6.58
N THR A 132 14.47 -17.47 -6.12
CA THR A 132 14.43 -18.71 -6.89
C THR A 132 13.65 -18.52 -8.21
N LYS A 133 12.56 -17.77 -8.17
CA LYS A 133 11.79 -17.45 -9.38
C LYS A 133 12.62 -16.59 -10.35
N LEU A 134 13.27 -15.55 -9.84
CA LEU A 134 14.16 -14.69 -10.62
C LEU A 134 15.30 -15.49 -11.29
N MET A 135 15.93 -16.40 -10.54
CA MET A 135 17.01 -17.27 -11.08
C MET A 135 16.55 -18.27 -12.14
N ASN A 136 15.26 -18.47 -12.31
CA ASN A 136 14.67 -19.41 -13.27
C ASN A 136 13.82 -18.69 -14.34
N ASP A 137 14.05 -17.40 -14.57
CA ASP A 137 13.33 -16.58 -15.57
C ASP A 137 11.81 -16.61 -15.37
N LYS A 138 11.36 -16.50 -14.10
CA LYS A 138 9.94 -16.55 -13.68
C LYS A 138 9.53 -15.27 -12.93
N GLU A 139 9.98 -14.13 -13.41
CA GLU A 139 9.68 -12.83 -12.80
C GLU A 139 8.18 -12.57 -12.71
N ASP A 140 7.41 -12.97 -13.73
CA ASP A 140 5.96 -12.81 -13.78
C ASP A 140 5.22 -13.64 -12.72
N ASP A 141 5.88 -14.63 -12.11
CA ASP A 141 5.33 -15.43 -11.02
C ASP A 141 5.59 -14.82 -9.64
N ILE A 142 6.43 -13.78 -9.57
CA ILE A 142 6.77 -13.12 -8.31
C ILE A 142 5.60 -12.28 -7.80
N ARG A 143 5.11 -12.61 -6.60
CA ARG A 143 4.15 -11.75 -5.90
C ARG A 143 4.86 -10.48 -5.43
N PRO A 144 4.52 -9.30 -5.93
CA PRO A 144 5.27 -8.10 -5.61
C PRO A 144 4.96 -7.56 -4.21
N CYS A 145 5.99 -7.00 -3.56
CA CYS A 145 5.79 -6.14 -2.41
C CYS A 145 5.26 -4.78 -2.88
N ILE A 146 4.10 -4.37 -2.37
CA ILE A 146 3.44 -3.10 -2.75
C ILE A 146 3.83 -1.91 -1.89
N LEU A 147 4.82 -2.02 -1.05
CA LEU A 147 5.38 -0.94 -0.21
C LEU A 147 4.36 -0.25 0.73
N CYS A 148 3.32 -0.97 1.11
CA CYS A 148 2.23 -0.47 1.96
C CYS A 148 2.58 -0.42 3.45
N HIS A 149 3.61 -1.14 3.90
CA HIS A 149 4.02 -1.32 5.31
C HIS A 149 2.93 -1.85 6.26
N ASN A 150 1.74 -2.16 5.78
CA ASN A 150 0.58 -2.46 6.60
C ASN A 150 0.72 -3.77 7.39
N GLY A 151 1.15 -4.84 6.74
CA GLY A 151 1.30 -6.15 7.38
C GLY A 151 2.67 -6.40 8.02
N CYS A 152 3.70 -5.71 7.58
CA CYS A 152 5.06 -5.88 8.09
C CYS A 152 5.39 -4.87 9.20
N PHE A 153 5.79 -3.67 8.82
CA PHE A 153 6.32 -2.67 9.74
C PHE A 153 5.26 -2.15 10.72
N ASN A 154 4.06 -1.82 10.24
CA ASN A 154 2.99 -1.27 11.07
C ASN A 154 2.51 -2.23 12.15
N MET A 155 2.60 -3.55 11.92
CA MET A 155 2.16 -4.55 12.90
C MET A 155 3.23 -4.91 13.93
N CYS A 156 4.50 -4.86 13.57
CA CYS A 156 5.57 -5.18 14.51
C CYS A 156 6.05 -3.96 15.31
N HIS A 157 5.55 -2.77 15.02
CA HIS A 157 6.01 -1.53 15.64
C HIS A 157 4.90 -0.85 16.48
N TYR A 158 5.26 -0.42 17.70
CA TYR A 158 4.32 0.17 18.67
C TYR A 158 3.88 1.60 18.37
N LYS A 159 4.57 2.32 17.50
CA LYS A 159 4.37 3.76 17.25
C LYS A 159 3.42 4.05 16.08
N GLY A 160 2.61 3.12 15.66
CA GLY A 160 1.54 3.35 14.71
C GLY A 160 0.19 3.44 15.40
N VAL A 161 -0.80 4.03 14.77
CA VAL A 161 -2.18 3.90 15.21
C VAL A 161 -2.53 2.40 15.12
N PRO A 162 -3.03 1.78 16.21
CA PRO A 162 -3.34 0.36 16.22
C PRO A 162 -4.22 -0.02 15.04
N ASN A 163 -3.95 -1.16 14.47
CA ASN A 163 -4.77 -1.68 13.40
C ASN A 163 -5.99 -2.38 14.04
N ASP A 164 -7.15 -1.78 13.97
CA ASP A 164 -8.41 -2.25 14.56
C ASP A 164 -8.97 -3.53 13.93
N GLN A 165 -8.31 -4.02 12.88
CA GLN A 165 -8.80 -5.24 12.27
C GLN A 165 -8.49 -6.42 13.19
N ALA A 166 -9.55 -7.11 13.60
CA ALA A 166 -9.54 -8.24 14.51
C ALA A 166 -8.84 -9.51 13.95
N LEU A 167 -7.60 -9.35 13.52
CA LEU A 167 -6.67 -10.42 13.19
C LEU A 167 -5.74 -10.57 14.38
N SER A 168 -6.27 -11.13 15.44
CA SER A 168 -5.82 -11.02 16.82
C SER A 168 -4.45 -11.65 17.14
N ASP A 169 -3.91 -12.49 16.27
CA ASP A 169 -2.65 -13.21 16.49
C ASP A 169 -1.43 -12.56 15.85
N SER A 170 -1.61 -11.40 15.26
CA SER A 170 -0.58 -10.75 14.45
C SER A 170 0.00 -9.47 15.05
N LEU A 171 -0.45 -9.06 16.22
CA LEU A 171 0.13 -7.92 16.93
C LEU A 171 1.59 -8.19 17.30
N HIS A 172 2.45 -7.21 17.04
CA HIS A 172 3.89 -7.23 17.31
C HIS A 172 4.71 -8.24 16.49
N LEU A 173 4.11 -8.91 15.50
CA LEU A 173 4.79 -9.83 14.61
C LEU A 173 4.71 -9.33 13.17
N ALA A 174 5.84 -9.38 12.45
CA ALA A 174 5.85 -9.05 11.03
C ALA A 174 4.98 -10.03 10.24
N ARG A 175 4.15 -9.49 9.38
CA ARG A 175 3.28 -10.19 8.43
C ARG A 175 3.35 -9.50 7.08
N CYS A 176 2.62 -9.98 6.08
CA CYS A 176 2.49 -9.30 4.81
C CYS A 176 1.02 -9.03 4.47
N ALA A 177 0.73 -7.86 3.95
CA ALA A 177 -0.64 -7.51 3.54
C ALA A 177 -1.13 -8.35 2.35
N VAL A 178 -0.24 -8.68 1.43
CA VAL A 178 -0.55 -9.42 0.21
C VAL A 178 -0.28 -10.92 0.30
N ASN A 179 0.29 -11.38 1.42
CA ASN A 179 0.61 -12.80 1.63
C ASN A 179 0.22 -13.23 3.05
N ALA A 180 -0.91 -13.90 3.18
CA ALA A 180 -1.44 -14.37 4.46
C ALA A 180 -0.61 -15.52 5.09
N GLU A 181 0.22 -16.21 4.30
CA GLU A 181 1.06 -17.32 4.79
C GLU A 181 2.32 -16.84 5.51
N THR A 182 2.73 -15.57 5.29
CA THR A 182 3.98 -15.02 5.83
C THR A 182 4.06 -15.17 7.35
N MET A 183 5.06 -15.93 7.81
CA MET A 183 5.32 -16.26 9.22
C MET A 183 4.13 -16.91 9.95
N GLN A 184 3.24 -17.58 9.20
CA GLN A 184 2.06 -18.28 9.69
C GLN A 184 1.88 -19.64 9.00
N TRP A 185 2.94 -20.23 8.53
CA TRP A 185 2.88 -21.42 7.68
C TRP A 185 2.17 -22.60 8.34
N GLU A 186 2.25 -22.79 9.65
CA GLU A 186 1.54 -23.87 10.35
C GLU A 186 0.04 -23.67 10.32
N LYS A 187 -0.41 -22.43 10.58
CA LYS A 187 -1.83 -22.05 10.62
C LYS A 187 -2.42 -21.88 9.22
N HIS A 188 -1.67 -21.30 8.31
CA HIS A 188 -2.10 -20.94 6.97
C HIS A 188 -1.49 -21.82 5.87
N LYS A 189 -0.94 -22.98 6.22
CA LYS A 189 -0.47 -23.94 5.22
C LYS A 189 -1.64 -24.40 4.36
N ILE A 190 -1.52 -24.20 3.05
CA ILE A 190 -2.50 -24.71 2.08
C ILE A 190 -2.38 -26.24 2.04
N VAL A 191 -3.45 -26.92 2.44
CA VAL A 191 -3.54 -28.38 2.43
C VAL A 191 -4.67 -28.79 1.49
N PRO A 192 -4.43 -29.74 0.58
CA PRO A 192 -5.48 -30.27 -0.30
C PRO A 192 -6.68 -30.79 0.48
N THR A 193 -7.88 -30.50 0.00
CA THR A 193 -9.12 -31.02 0.57
C THR A 193 -9.35 -32.49 0.17
N THR A 194 -9.96 -33.28 1.05
CA THR A 194 -10.45 -34.61 0.73
C THR A 194 -11.89 -34.61 0.21
N SER A 195 -12.56 -33.42 0.21
CA SER A 195 -13.94 -33.28 -0.25
C SER A 195 -14.07 -32.05 -1.16
N PRO A 196 -13.65 -32.15 -2.43
CA PRO A 196 -13.78 -31.08 -3.42
C PRO A 196 -15.22 -30.59 -3.53
N LYS A 197 -15.37 -29.26 -3.68
CA LYS A 197 -16.67 -28.59 -3.84
C LYS A 197 -16.58 -27.60 -5.00
N LYS A 198 -17.67 -27.45 -5.74
CA LYS A 198 -17.87 -26.28 -6.61
C LYS A 198 -18.26 -25.09 -5.72
N VAL A 199 -17.52 -23.99 -5.82
CA VAL A 199 -17.71 -22.79 -4.97
C VAL A 199 -17.95 -21.57 -5.87
N HIS A 200 -19.09 -20.91 -5.70
CA HIS A 200 -19.42 -19.71 -6.46
C HIS A 200 -18.92 -18.47 -5.76
N ILE A 201 -18.20 -17.62 -6.48
CA ILE A 201 -17.61 -16.38 -5.98
C ILE A 201 -18.24 -15.23 -6.77
N ILE A 202 -18.95 -14.33 -6.06
CA ILE A 202 -19.64 -13.20 -6.67
C ILE A 202 -18.76 -11.96 -6.54
N GLY A 203 -18.13 -11.56 -7.65
CA GLY A 203 -17.20 -10.42 -7.76
C GLY A 203 -15.76 -10.85 -7.97
N GLY A 204 -15.14 -10.33 -9.03
CA GLY A 204 -13.76 -10.61 -9.47
C GLY A 204 -12.75 -9.56 -9.02
N GLY A 205 -12.99 -8.86 -7.90
CA GLY A 205 -12.00 -8.02 -7.25
C GLY A 205 -10.90 -8.83 -6.56
N ILE A 206 -9.95 -8.16 -5.89
CA ILE A 206 -8.82 -8.83 -5.20
C ILE A 206 -9.30 -9.89 -4.21
N GLY A 207 -10.37 -9.62 -3.46
CA GLY A 207 -10.92 -10.60 -2.50
C GLY A 207 -11.46 -11.85 -3.17
N GLY A 208 -12.17 -11.70 -4.29
CA GLY A 208 -12.68 -12.83 -5.07
C GLY A 208 -11.56 -13.63 -5.72
N MET A 209 -10.58 -12.97 -6.32
CA MET A 209 -9.41 -13.63 -6.92
C MET A 209 -8.55 -14.39 -5.88
N GLU A 210 -8.32 -13.81 -4.70
CA GLU A 210 -7.57 -14.51 -3.65
C GLU A 210 -8.34 -15.71 -3.11
N ALA A 211 -9.65 -15.58 -2.90
CA ALA A 211 -10.49 -16.72 -2.51
C ALA A 211 -10.44 -17.85 -3.55
N ALA A 212 -10.58 -17.49 -4.85
CA ALA A 212 -10.50 -18.47 -5.95
C ALA A 212 -9.13 -19.17 -5.99
N ARG A 213 -8.04 -18.40 -5.88
CA ARG A 213 -6.67 -18.93 -5.84
C ARG A 213 -6.49 -19.96 -4.73
N VAL A 214 -6.86 -19.63 -3.52
CA VAL A 214 -6.70 -20.50 -2.35
C VAL A 214 -7.58 -21.75 -2.46
N LEU A 215 -8.83 -21.59 -2.88
CA LEU A 215 -9.75 -22.72 -3.10
C LEU A 215 -9.19 -23.69 -4.14
N LYS A 216 -8.68 -23.17 -5.26
CA LYS A 216 -8.11 -24.01 -6.33
C LYS A 216 -6.87 -24.76 -5.86
N LEU A 217 -5.97 -24.10 -5.15
CA LEU A 217 -4.77 -24.73 -4.57
C LEU A 217 -5.12 -25.80 -3.55
N ARG A 218 -6.27 -25.69 -2.90
CA ARG A 218 -6.82 -26.74 -2.02
C ARG A 218 -7.55 -27.87 -2.76
N GLY A 219 -7.75 -27.75 -4.08
CA GLY A 219 -8.41 -28.75 -4.90
C GLY A 219 -9.92 -28.60 -5.03
N HIS A 220 -10.49 -27.45 -4.67
CA HIS A 220 -11.87 -27.10 -4.97
C HIS A 220 -12.02 -26.59 -6.41
N GLU A 221 -13.27 -26.40 -6.85
CA GLU A 221 -13.65 -25.88 -8.17
C GLU A 221 -14.29 -24.49 -8.02
N PRO A 222 -13.49 -23.42 -7.87
CA PRO A 222 -14.03 -22.06 -7.79
C PRO A 222 -14.51 -21.57 -9.15
N VAL A 223 -15.64 -20.84 -9.15
CA VAL A 223 -16.20 -20.14 -10.31
C VAL A 223 -16.43 -18.70 -9.93
N ILE A 224 -15.81 -17.76 -10.63
CA ILE A 224 -16.00 -16.34 -10.43
C ILE A 224 -17.09 -15.82 -11.37
N HIS A 225 -18.06 -15.09 -10.82
CA HIS A 225 -19.07 -14.33 -11.54
C HIS A 225 -18.73 -12.84 -11.44
N GLU A 226 -18.32 -12.22 -12.55
CA GLU A 226 -17.91 -10.83 -12.62
C GLU A 226 -18.84 -10.02 -13.52
N GLN A 227 -19.34 -8.91 -13.01
CA GLN A 227 -20.29 -8.05 -13.74
C GLN A 227 -19.70 -7.30 -14.93
N THR A 228 -18.37 -7.12 -14.94
CA THR A 228 -17.63 -6.42 -16.00
C THR A 228 -16.93 -7.41 -16.93
N ASP A 229 -16.26 -6.91 -17.95
CA ASP A 229 -15.46 -7.70 -18.89
C ASP A 229 -14.01 -7.96 -18.40
N HIS A 230 -13.70 -7.56 -17.16
CA HIS A 230 -12.33 -7.65 -16.62
C HIS A 230 -12.31 -7.86 -15.09
N LEU A 231 -11.24 -8.47 -14.60
CA LEU A 231 -10.98 -8.65 -13.17
C LEU A 231 -10.25 -7.44 -12.56
N GLY A 232 -10.47 -7.20 -11.26
CA GLY A 232 -9.73 -6.21 -10.48
C GLY A 232 -10.63 -5.35 -9.59
N GLY A 233 -11.89 -5.12 -9.99
CA GLY A 233 -12.84 -4.31 -9.23
C GLY A 233 -12.28 -2.91 -8.88
N THR A 234 -12.55 -2.41 -7.69
CA THR A 234 -12.10 -1.09 -7.21
C THR A 234 -10.57 -0.97 -7.15
N PHE A 235 -9.83 -2.09 -7.14
CA PHE A 235 -8.37 -2.04 -7.11
C PHE A 235 -7.75 -1.46 -8.38
N ILE A 236 -8.47 -1.47 -9.50
CA ILE A 236 -8.06 -0.80 -10.74
C ILE A 236 -7.90 0.71 -10.46
N ALA A 237 -8.93 1.34 -9.91
CA ALA A 237 -8.86 2.74 -9.51
C ALA A 237 -7.78 2.98 -8.44
N ALA A 238 -7.72 2.12 -7.41
CA ALA A 238 -6.73 2.22 -6.34
C ALA A 238 -5.27 2.11 -6.80
N SER A 239 -5.01 1.60 -8.00
CA SER A 239 -3.67 1.45 -8.60
C SER A 239 -3.37 2.46 -9.71
N ALA A 240 -4.26 3.42 -9.96
CA ALA A 240 -4.21 4.26 -11.15
C ALA A 240 -3.14 5.36 -11.10
N GLU A 241 -2.85 5.91 -9.91
CA GLU A 241 -1.89 7.00 -9.77
C GLU A 241 -0.50 6.61 -10.27
N SER A 242 0.23 7.59 -10.77
CA SER A 242 1.49 7.42 -11.51
C SER A 242 2.54 6.63 -10.71
N TYR A 243 2.67 6.89 -9.43
CA TYR A 243 3.64 6.27 -8.52
C TYR A 243 3.23 4.87 -8.02
N LYS A 244 2.03 4.38 -8.35
CA LYS A 244 1.49 3.09 -7.87
C LYS A 244 1.80 1.90 -8.78
N GLY A 245 2.95 1.89 -9.48
CA GLY A 245 3.38 0.79 -10.34
C GLY A 245 3.29 -0.58 -9.67
N LYS A 246 3.76 -0.71 -8.43
CA LYS A 246 3.75 -1.97 -7.67
C LYS A 246 2.33 -2.50 -7.35
N LEU A 247 1.32 -1.65 -7.33
CA LEU A 247 -0.07 -2.09 -7.21
C LEU A 247 -0.59 -2.65 -8.54
N ARG A 248 -0.21 -2.02 -9.66
CA ARG A 248 -0.52 -2.54 -11.00
C ARG A 248 0.16 -3.90 -11.24
N ASP A 249 1.42 -4.06 -10.80
CA ASP A 249 2.13 -5.34 -10.84
C ASP A 249 1.37 -6.42 -10.04
N LEU A 250 0.85 -6.08 -8.85
CA LEU A 250 0.05 -7.01 -8.05
C LEU A 250 -1.25 -7.41 -8.75
N LEU A 251 -1.94 -6.48 -9.41
CA LEU A 251 -3.15 -6.78 -10.17
C LEU A 251 -2.84 -7.72 -11.35
N THR A 252 -1.74 -7.46 -12.05
CA THR A 252 -1.25 -8.31 -13.14
C THR A 252 -0.93 -9.71 -12.63
N TRP A 253 -0.25 -9.80 -11.49
CA TRP A 253 0.03 -11.08 -10.84
C TRP A 253 -1.25 -11.86 -10.50
N TYR A 254 -2.27 -11.21 -9.92
CA TYR A 254 -3.54 -11.89 -9.62
C TYR A 254 -4.24 -12.38 -10.88
N ARG A 255 -4.27 -11.56 -11.94
CA ARG A 255 -4.86 -11.96 -13.24
C ARG A 255 -4.14 -13.16 -13.83
N LYS A 256 -2.79 -13.16 -13.77
CA LYS A 256 -1.97 -14.30 -14.19
C LYS A 256 -2.29 -15.54 -13.35
N GLN A 257 -2.40 -15.42 -12.02
CA GLN A 257 -2.78 -16.54 -11.16
C GLN A 257 -4.14 -17.16 -11.55
N MET A 258 -5.12 -16.34 -11.93
CA MET A 258 -6.41 -16.86 -12.39
C MET A 258 -6.26 -17.68 -13.68
N ALA A 259 -5.46 -17.20 -14.61
CA ALA A 259 -5.19 -17.89 -15.88
C ALA A 259 -4.39 -19.19 -15.66
N ASP A 260 -3.28 -19.14 -14.95
CA ASP A 260 -2.38 -20.28 -14.71
C ASP A 260 -3.08 -21.43 -13.96
N LEU A 261 -3.94 -21.07 -12.99
CA LEU A 261 -4.72 -22.05 -12.23
C LEU A 261 -5.97 -22.55 -12.99
N GLY A 262 -6.26 -22.01 -14.15
CA GLY A 262 -7.45 -22.37 -14.94
C GLY A 262 -8.76 -22.12 -14.16
N ILE A 263 -8.89 -20.94 -13.54
CA ILE A 263 -10.11 -20.56 -12.83
C ILE A 263 -11.22 -20.28 -13.85
N GLU A 264 -12.38 -20.90 -13.66
CA GLU A 264 -13.59 -20.60 -14.46
C GLU A 264 -14.10 -19.19 -14.10
N ILE A 265 -14.26 -18.31 -15.09
CA ILE A 265 -14.69 -16.92 -14.90
C ILE A 265 -15.81 -16.60 -15.89
N HIS A 266 -16.93 -16.16 -15.36
CA HIS A 266 -18.06 -15.66 -16.14
C HIS A 266 -18.04 -14.13 -16.12
N TYR A 267 -17.55 -13.55 -17.20
CA TYR A 267 -17.53 -12.11 -17.41
C TYR A 267 -18.87 -11.57 -17.88
N ASN A 268 -19.14 -10.29 -17.64
CA ASN A 268 -20.39 -9.60 -17.97
C ASN A 268 -21.62 -10.29 -17.33
N GLU A 269 -21.41 -11.00 -16.22
CA GLU A 269 -22.45 -11.68 -15.48
C GLU A 269 -22.72 -10.99 -14.13
N LYS A 270 -23.71 -10.09 -14.14
CA LYS A 270 -24.17 -9.44 -12.92
C LYS A 270 -25.10 -10.35 -12.15
N VAL A 271 -24.66 -10.89 -11.04
CA VAL A 271 -25.47 -11.69 -10.13
C VAL A 271 -26.32 -10.79 -9.25
N GLU A 272 -27.63 -10.88 -9.34
CA GLU A 272 -28.58 -10.08 -8.54
C GLU A 272 -29.17 -10.86 -7.36
N SER A 273 -29.01 -12.19 -7.34
CA SER A 273 -29.51 -13.06 -6.27
C SER A 273 -28.64 -14.31 -6.15
N ILE A 274 -28.45 -14.80 -4.93
CA ILE A 274 -27.77 -16.07 -4.64
C ILE A 274 -28.66 -17.30 -4.82
N ALA A 275 -29.97 -17.14 -5.08
CA ALA A 275 -30.92 -18.24 -5.22
C ALA A 275 -30.51 -19.32 -6.27
N PRO A 276 -29.90 -18.97 -7.42
CA PRO A 276 -29.43 -19.95 -8.40
C PRO A 276 -28.32 -20.88 -7.87
N PHE A 277 -27.64 -20.51 -6.81
CA PHE A 277 -26.53 -21.26 -6.22
C PHE A 277 -26.94 -22.00 -4.94
N ALA A 278 -28.23 -22.18 -4.70
CA ALA A 278 -28.75 -22.86 -3.53
C ALA A 278 -28.14 -24.27 -3.39
N GLY A 279 -27.63 -24.59 -2.19
CA GLY A 279 -26.98 -25.86 -1.89
C GLY A 279 -25.47 -25.90 -2.12
N ALA A 280 -24.89 -24.95 -2.86
CA ALA A 280 -23.44 -24.81 -3.01
C ALA A 280 -22.88 -23.74 -2.04
N PRO A 281 -21.60 -23.82 -1.68
CA PRO A 281 -20.93 -22.71 -1.00
C PRO A 281 -20.85 -21.46 -1.89
N VAL A 282 -21.18 -20.30 -1.34
CA VAL A 282 -21.12 -19.00 -2.01
C VAL A 282 -20.22 -18.05 -1.25
N ILE A 283 -19.29 -17.42 -1.93
CA ILE A 283 -18.48 -16.32 -1.41
C ILE A 283 -18.92 -15.02 -2.09
N ILE A 284 -19.40 -14.07 -1.30
CA ILE A 284 -19.77 -12.73 -1.78
C ILE A 284 -18.56 -11.82 -1.61
N ALA A 285 -18.08 -11.28 -2.72
CA ALA A 285 -16.91 -10.39 -2.85
C ALA A 285 -17.27 -9.09 -3.60
N THR A 286 -18.50 -8.60 -3.41
CA THR A 286 -19.10 -7.49 -4.17
C THR A 286 -18.59 -6.11 -3.78
N GLY A 287 -17.67 -6.04 -2.81
CA GLY A 287 -16.99 -4.81 -2.42
C GLY A 287 -17.88 -3.79 -1.71
N ALA A 288 -17.62 -2.52 -1.95
CA ALA A 288 -18.28 -1.40 -1.32
C ALA A 288 -18.70 -0.35 -2.38
N VAL A 289 -19.62 0.51 -2.01
CA VAL A 289 -20.05 1.65 -2.84
C VAL A 289 -19.61 2.97 -2.23
N PRO A 290 -19.37 4.02 -3.03
CA PRO A 290 -19.01 5.32 -2.52
C PRO A 290 -20.09 5.92 -1.61
N ARG A 291 -19.65 6.64 -0.59
CA ARG A 291 -20.54 7.45 0.24
C ARG A 291 -20.88 8.75 -0.49
N VAL A 292 -22.13 8.90 -0.86
CA VAL A 292 -22.63 10.12 -1.53
C VAL A 292 -23.11 11.14 -0.49
N LEU A 293 -22.62 12.37 -0.57
CA LEU A 293 -22.93 13.46 0.35
C LEU A 293 -24.24 14.17 -0.02
N ARG A 294 -25.35 13.45 -0.17
CA ARG A 294 -26.64 13.93 -0.67
C ARG A 294 -27.26 15.11 0.07
N LYS A 295 -26.79 15.37 1.32
CA LYS A 295 -27.28 16.51 2.12
C LYS A 295 -26.56 17.82 1.82
N VAL A 296 -25.49 17.78 1.02
CA VAL A 296 -24.71 18.94 0.61
C VAL A 296 -25.32 19.47 -0.69
N PRO A 297 -25.85 20.70 -0.74
CA PRO A 297 -26.32 21.31 -1.98
C PRO A 297 -25.22 21.31 -3.04
N GLY A 298 -25.54 20.91 -4.27
CA GLY A 298 -24.58 20.82 -5.38
C GLY A 298 -23.69 19.56 -5.34
N TYR A 299 -24.00 18.56 -4.51
CA TYR A 299 -23.21 17.32 -4.41
C TYR A 299 -23.10 16.58 -5.75
N GLU A 300 -24.06 16.73 -6.63
CA GLU A 300 -24.09 16.13 -7.98
C GLU A 300 -23.02 16.70 -8.93
N LYS A 301 -22.40 17.82 -8.56
CA LYS A 301 -21.26 18.40 -9.31
C LYS A 301 -19.93 17.79 -8.93
N MET A 302 -19.87 17.00 -7.86
CA MET A 302 -18.65 16.33 -7.43
C MET A 302 -18.36 15.11 -8.29
N VAL A 303 -17.10 14.93 -8.65
CA VAL A 303 -16.58 13.68 -9.24
C VAL A 303 -16.24 12.74 -8.10
N GLU A 304 -16.68 11.50 -8.16
CA GLU A 304 -16.30 10.49 -7.17
C GLU A 304 -14.83 10.08 -7.37
N ALA A 305 -14.14 9.72 -6.27
CA ALA A 305 -12.73 9.40 -6.29
C ALA A 305 -12.36 8.30 -7.30
N CYS A 306 -13.11 7.20 -7.37
CA CYS A 306 -12.85 6.14 -8.35
C CYS A 306 -13.15 6.59 -9.80
N GLU A 307 -14.16 7.43 -10.02
CA GLU A 307 -14.45 8.00 -11.34
C GLU A 307 -13.29 8.86 -11.83
N TYR A 308 -12.74 9.72 -10.95
CA TYR A 308 -11.54 10.49 -11.27
C TYR A 308 -10.36 9.56 -11.61
N LEU A 309 -10.07 8.60 -10.74
CA LEU A 309 -8.95 7.67 -10.91
C LEU A 309 -9.09 6.76 -12.13
N THR A 310 -10.31 6.56 -12.64
CA THR A 310 -10.56 5.79 -13.87
C THR A 310 -10.69 6.67 -15.12
N GLY A 311 -10.41 7.96 -15.02
CA GLY A 311 -10.21 8.83 -16.17
C GLY A 311 -11.23 9.95 -16.36
N THR A 312 -12.15 10.18 -15.41
CA THR A 312 -13.01 11.39 -15.46
C THR A 312 -12.14 12.64 -15.30
N PRO A 313 -12.16 13.56 -16.28
CA PRO A 313 -11.30 14.72 -16.24
C PRO A 313 -11.73 15.73 -15.17
N VAL A 314 -10.73 16.44 -14.61
CA VAL A 314 -10.94 17.57 -13.68
C VAL A 314 -10.11 18.78 -14.15
N GLY A 315 -10.51 19.98 -13.75
CA GLY A 315 -9.83 21.21 -14.09
C GLY A 315 -8.50 21.42 -13.39
N GLU A 316 -8.07 22.68 -13.25
CA GLU A 316 -6.76 23.05 -12.69
C GLU A 316 -6.80 23.23 -11.17
N LYS A 317 -7.87 23.84 -10.64
CA LYS A 317 -8.05 24.09 -9.21
C LYS A 317 -9.03 23.09 -8.62
N VAL A 318 -8.51 22.08 -7.95
CA VAL A 318 -9.32 20.92 -7.55
C VAL A 318 -9.47 20.87 -6.03
N ALA A 319 -10.70 20.96 -5.55
CA ALA A 319 -11.01 20.72 -4.14
C ALA A 319 -11.21 19.22 -3.89
N VAL A 320 -10.41 18.63 -3.01
CA VAL A 320 -10.51 17.23 -2.58
C VAL A 320 -11.20 17.18 -1.22
N ILE A 321 -12.39 16.61 -1.18
CA ILE A 321 -13.22 16.50 0.02
C ILE A 321 -12.97 15.16 0.70
N GLY A 322 -12.27 15.22 1.85
CA GLY A 322 -11.80 14.08 2.62
C GLY A 322 -10.28 13.93 2.56
N GLY A 323 -9.62 14.16 3.70
CA GLY A 323 -8.17 14.06 3.91
C GLY A 323 -7.74 12.68 4.44
N GLY A 324 -8.50 11.62 4.13
CA GLY A 324 -8.06 10.24 4.33
C GLY A 324 -6.93 9.87 3.38
N LEU A 325 -6.45 8.60 3.44
CA LEU A 325 -5.34 8.17 2.58
C LEU A 325 -5.64 8.39 1.09
N THR A 326 -6.81 7.95 0.62
CA THR A 326 -7.21 8.10 -0.79
C THR A 326 -7.25 9.57 -1.23
N GLY A 327 -7.86 10.46 -0.44
CA GLY A 327 -7.91 11.88 -0.79
C GLY A 327 -6.55 12.55 -0.77
N CYS A 328 -5.68 12.18 0.16
CA CYS A 328 -4.30 12.66 0.18
C CYS A 328 -3.49 12.14 -1.02
N GLU A 329 -3.65 10.88 -1.40
CA GLU A 329 -2.98 10.30 -2.57
C GLU A 329 -3.46 10.96 -3.87
N ILE A 330 -4.76 11.22 -4.01
CA ILE A 330 -5.33 11.98 -5.14
C ILE A 330 -4.75 13.41 -5.18
N ALA A 331 -4.72 14.12 -4.05
CA ALA A 331 -4.15 15.46 -4.00
C ALA A 331 -2.65 15.47 -4.34
N TYR A 332 -1.91 14.43 -3.92
CA TYR A 332 -0.51 14.24 -4.27
C TYR A 332 -0.34 14.05 -5.78
N GLU A 333 -1.12 13.16 -6.39
CA GLU A 333 -1.10 12.92 -7.84
C GLU A 333 -1.46 14.17 -8.64
N LEU A 334 -2.52 14.90 -8.25
CA LEU A 334 -2.92 16.16 -8.88
C LEU A 334 -1.77 17.19 -8.87
N ALA A 335 -1.09 17.31 -7.74
CA ALA A 335 0.05 18.22 -7.62
C ALA A 335 1.26 17.76 -8.44
N LEU A 336 1.51 16.44 -8.57
CA LEU A 336 2.55 15.90 -9.47
C LEU A 336 2.22 16.19 -10.94
N GLN A 337 0.95 16.25 -11.31
CA GLN A 337 0.47 16.65 -12.64
C GLN A 337 0.54 18.16 -12.88
N GLY A 338 0.98 18.94 -11.89
CA GLY A 338 1.06 20.42 -11.97
C GLY A 338 -0.24 21.14 -11.68
N LYS A 339 -1.30 20.45 -11.28
CA LYS A 339 -2.57 21.04 -10.85
C LYS A 339 -2.48 21.65 -9.44
N GLN A 340 -3.50 22.37 -9.03
CA GLN A 340 -3.59 23.09 -7.76
C GLN A 340 -4.63 22.46 -6.84
N PRO A 341 -4.31 21.32 -6.17
CA PRO A 341 -5.23 20.70 -5.22
C PRO A 341 -5.36 21.53 -3.94
N VAL A 342 -6.53 21.47 -3.32
CA VAL A 342 -6.79 21.89 -1.95
C VAL A 342 -7.49 20.76 -1.22
N ILE A 343 -7.07 20.44 0.01
CA ILE A 343 -7.66 19.37 0.82
C ILE A 343 -8.56 19.96 1.88
N VAL A 344 -9.80 19.46 1.97
CA VAL A 344 -10.75 19.80 3.04
C VAL A 344 -11.04 18.54 3.86
N GLU A 345 -10.69 18.58 5.15
CA GLU A 345 -10.84 17.45 6.07
C GLU A 345 -11.59 17.89 7.33
N MET A 346 -12.61 17.11 7.71
CA MET A 346 -13.43 17.38 8.90
C MET A 346 -12.73 17.02 10.22
N LYS A 347 -11.70 16.17 10.18
CA LYS A 347 -10.88 15.82 11.33
C LYS A 347 -9.75 16.83 11.54
N ASN A 348 -9.10 16.71 12.68
CA ASN A 348 -7.99 17.58 13.08
C ASN A 348 -6.63 17.18 12.51
N ASP A 349 -6.57 16.16 11.67
CA ASP A 349 -5.33 15.72 11.01
C ASP A 349 -5.63 14.98 9.70
N LEU A 350 -4.68 15.02 8.76
CA LEU A 350 -4.71 14.20 7.56
C LEU A 350 -4.41 12.74 7.89
N ILE A 351 -5.01 11.83 7.13
CA ILE A 351 -4.79 10.39 7.26
C ILE A 351 -5.00 9.93 8.73
N ALA A 352 -5.98 10.51 9.41
CA ALA A 352 -6.34 10.20 10.78
C ALA A 352 -7.16 8.89 10.90
N GLN A 353 -6.82 7.90 10.08
CA GLN A 353 -7.42 6.57 10.07
C GLN A 353 -6.44 5.54 10.62
N THR A 354 -6.98 4.46 11.19
CA THR A 354 -6.18 3.33 11.67
C THR A 354 -5.60 2.52 10.50
N GLY A 355 -4.51 1.80 10.75
CA GLY A 355 -3.94 0.86 9.80
C GLY A 355 -3.05 1.45 8.70
N VAL A 356 -2.75 2.74 8.73
CA VAL A 356 -1.76 3.36 7.85
C VAL A 356 -0.43 3.52 8.59
N CYS A 357 0.65 3.01 8.00
CA CYS A 357 1.98 3.12 8.60
C CYS A 357 2.45 4.58 8.64
N LEU A 358 3.13 4.95 9.74
CA LEU A 358 3.67 6.29 9.93
C LEU A 358 4.63 6.71 8.80
N ALA A 359 5.42 5.78 8.23
CA ALA A 359 6.29 6.07 7.10
C ALA A 359 5.50 6.60 5.88
N ASN A 360 4.29 6.07 5.64
CA ASN A 360 3.44 6.51 4.55
C ASN A 360 2.73 7.84 4.87
N SER A 361 2.13 7.96 6.06
CA SER A 361 1.36 9.14 6.43
C SER A 361 2.24 10.37 6.69
N SER A 362 3.42 10.22 7.32
CA SER A 362 4.33 11.34 7.54
C SER A 362 4.91 11.88 6.23
N TYR A 363 5.23 10.99 5.26
CA TYR A 363 5.69 11.45 3.95
C TYR A 363 4.69 12.43 3.31
N LEU A 364 3.42 12.05 3.21
CA LEU A 364 2.40 12.89 2.55
C LEU A 364 2.16 14.19 3.32
N ARG A 365 2.03 14.14 4.66
CA ARG A 365 1.86 15.35 5.47
C ARG A 365 3.00 16.34 5.29
N GLU A 366 4.23 15.87 5.32
CA GLU A 366 5.41 16.71 5.18
C GLU A 366 5.55 17.22 3.75
N TRP A 367 5.21 16.40 2.76
CA TRP A 367 5.24 16.81 1.36
C TRP A 367 4.24 17.94 1.10
N PHE A 368 3.02 17.86 1.61
CA PHE A 368 2.02 18.94 1.48
C PHE A 368 2.49 20.22 2.16
N ALA A 369 3.09 20.10 3.34
CA ALA A 369 3.66 21.26 4.04
C ALA A 369 4.81 21.89 3.25
N TRP A 370 5.73 21.08 2.73
CA TRP A 370 6.85 21.55 1.91
C TRP A 370 6.39 22.23 0.61
N LYS A 371 5.47 21.59 -0.10
CA LYS A 371 4.90 22.13 -1.35
C LYS A 371 3.84 23.21 -1.14
N LYS A 372 3.51 23.52 0.11
CA LYS A 372 2.48 24.52 0.49
C LYS A 372 1.12 24.23 -0.13
N VAL A 373 0.75 22.95 -0.24
CA VAL A 373 -0.60 22.56 -0.66
C VAL A 373 -1.58 23.04 0.41
N PRO A 374 -2.64 23.79 0.07
CA PRO A 374 -3.61 24.26 1.05
C PRO A 374 -4.37 23.07 1.68
N VAL A 375 -4.37 23.02 3.02
CA VAL A 375 -5.08 22.01 3.80
C VAL A 375 -5.97 22.70 4.83
N TYR A 376 -7.27 22.43 4.78
CA TYR A 376 -8.27 22.93 5.71
C TYR A 376 -8.71 21.78 6.61
N LEU A 377 -8.16 21.70 7.82
CA LEU A 377 -8.55 20.73 8.85
C LEU A 377 -9.74 21.24 9.65
N GLU A 378 -10.43 20.32 10.37
CA GLU A 378 -11.62 20.62 11.18
C GLU A 378 -12.65 21.45 10.39
N THR A 379 -12.72 21.20 9.07
CA THR A 379 -13.50 21.98 8.12
C THR A 379 -14.45 21.08 7.36
N THR A 380 -15.74 21.43 7.34
CA THR A 380 -16.80 20.65 6.72
C THR A 380 -17.38 21.34 5.50
N LEU A 381 -17.56 20.57 4.42
CA LEU A 381 -18.24 21.05 3.21
C LEU A 381 -19.73 21.36 3.50
N GLN A 382 -20.18 22.53 3.07
CA GLN A 382 -21.56 22.97 3.21
C GLN A 382 -22.30 23.04 1.88
N GLU A 383 -21.63 23.49 0.81
CA GLU A 383 -22.24 23.67 -0.53
C GLU A 383 -21.16 23.55 -1.60
N VAL A 384 -21.52 23.04 -2.77
CA VAL A 384 -20.71 23.03 -4.01
C VAL A 384 -21.35 23.97 -5.02
N LYS A 385 -20.61 25.00 -5.42
CA LYS A 385 -21.00 25.97 -6.47
C LYS A 385 -20.30 25.64 -7.79
N ASP A 386 -20.49 26.48 -8.80
CA ASP A 386 -19.90 26.25 -10.12
C ASP A 386 -18.40 26.58 -10.16
N ASP A 387 -17.95 27.54 -9.31
CA ASP A 387 -16.60 28.08 -9.30
C ASP A 387 -15.93 28.03 -7.91
N SER A 388 -16.61 27.42 -6.94
CA SER A 388 -16.14 27.41 -5.55
C SER A 388 -16.87 26.35 -4.70
N ILE A 389 -16.33 26.08 -3.53
CA ILE A 389 -17.02 25.40 -2.44
C ILE A 389 -17.20 26.32 -1.25
N VAL A 390 -18.30 26.16 -0.52
CA VAL A 390 -18.51 26.80 0.78
C VAL A 390 -18.29 25.75 1.86
N CYS A 391 -17.42 26.09 2.81
CA CYS A 391 -17.06 25.24 3.94
C CYS A 391 -17.29 25.96 5.24
N LYS A 392 -17.33 25.21 6.35
CA LYS A 392 -17.46 25.74 7.71
C LYS A 392 -16.36 25.18 8.59
N ASP A 393 -15.57 26.05 9.23
CA ASP A 393 -14.52 25.66 10.16
C ASP A 393 -15.04 25.29 11.55
N ALA A 394 -14.15 24.86 12.45
CA ALA A 394 -14.47 24.47 13.83
C ALA A 394 -15.11 25.60 14.65
N SER A 395 -14.84 26.89 14.31
CA SER A 395 -15.44 28.06 14.98
C SER A 395 -16.86 28.36 14.49
N GLY A 396 -17.29 27.68 13.42
CA GLY A 396 -18.56 27.94 12.76
C GLY A 396 -18.49 29.02 11.67
N LYS A 397 -17.30 29.54 11.37
CA LYS A 397 -17.09 30.54 10.33
C LYS A 397 -17.17 29.91 8.94
N GLU A 398 -17.88 30.56 8.05
CA GLU A 398 -17.91 30.17 6.65
C GLU A 398 -16.64 30.61 5.91
N ILE A 399 -16.14 29.70 5.07
CA ILE A 399 -14.97 29.87 4.22
C ILE A 399 -15.37 29.51 2.80
N THR A 400 -15.18 30.42 1.85
CA THR A 400 -15.36 30.11 0.42
C THR A 400 -13.99 29.81 -0.20
N ILE A 401 -13.86 28.63 -0.82
CA ILE A 401 -12.63 28.16 -1.46
C ILE A 401 -12.87 28.10 -2.97
N PRO A 402 -12.18 28.93 -3.77
CA PRO A 402 -12.30 28.91 -5.23
C PRO A 402 -11.75 27.58 -5.80
N CYS A 403 -12.52 26.93 -6.64
CA CYS A 403 -12.12 25.72 -7.38
C CYS A 403 -12.97 25.59 -8.63
N ASP A 404 -12.47 24.89 -9.64
CA ASP A 404 -13.18 24.56 -10.88
C ASP A 404 -13.66 23.10 -10.93
N SER A 405 -13.18 22.31 -9.99
CA SER A 405 -13.60 20.91 -9.85
C SER A 405 -13.57 20.46 -8.39
N VAL A 406 -14.43 19.51 -8.04
CA VAL A 406 -14.52 18.96 -6.69
C VAL A 406 -14.49 17.44 -6.76
N ILE A 407 -13.54 16.81 -6.06
CA ILE A 407 -13.45 15.35 -5.93
C ILE A 407 -13.97 14.94 -4.56
N SER A 408 -14.93 14.01 -4.54
CA SER A 408 -15.45 13.42 -3.31
C SER A 408 -14.64 12.17 -2.92
N SER A 409 -13.89 12.26 -1.83
CA SER A 409 -13.19 11.13 -1.18
C SER A 409 -13.75 10.87 0.22
N ALA A 410 -15.09 10.82 0.33
CA ALA A 410 -15.83 10.74 1.58
C ALA A 410 -15.94 9.30 2.17
N GLY A 411 -15.22 8.36 1.59
CA GLY A 411 -15.18 6.96 2.00
C GLY A 411 -16.26 6.09 1.36
N TYR A 412 -16.37 4.84 1.83
CA TYR A 412 -17.17 3.78 1.23
C TYR A 412 -18.14 3.17 2.24
N ILE A 413 -19.16 2.47 1.73
CA ILE A 413 -20.17 1.73 2.50
C ILE A 413 -20.19 0.30 1.98
N PRO A 414 -20.11 -0.74 2.86
CA PRO A 414 -20.21 -2.14 2.44
C PRO A 414 -21.48 -2.40 1.62
N ASN A 415 -21.34 -3.20 0.55
CA ASN A 415 -22.44 -3.52 -0.35
C ASN A 415 -22.56 -5.05 -0.57
N PRO A 416 -22.91 -5.83 0.47
CA PRO A 416 -23.11 -7.27 0.32
C PRO A 416 -24.38 -7.58 -0.43
N LEU A 417 -24.33 -8.52 -1.38
CA LEU A 417 -25.49 -9.01 -2.13
C LEU A 417 -26.50 -9.77 -1.23
N ALA A 418 -25.99 -10.44 -0.19
CA ALA A 418 -26.79 -11.15 0.79
C ALA A 418 -26.05 -11.19 2.15
N PRO A 419 -26.75 -11.43 3.26
CA PRO A 419 -26.11 -11.60 4.58
C PRO A 419 -25.32 -12.91 4.66
N LYS A 420 -24.42 -13.00 5.63
CA LYS A 420 -23.74 -14.26 6.00
C LYS A 420 -24.77 -15.34 6.37
N GLY A 421 -24.47 -16.59 5.99
CA GLY A 421 -25.30 -17.75 6.28
C GLY A 421 -24.47 -19.03 6.39
N SER A 422 -25.13 -20.17 6.56
CA SER A 422 -24.44 -21.47 6.72
C SER A 422 -23.53 -21.85 5.54
N ASN A 423 -23.93 -21.48 4.33
CA ASN A 423 -23.17 -21.71 3.09
C ASN A 423 -22.84 -20.41 2.36
N VAL A 424 -23.02 -19.24 2.99
CA VAL A 424 -22.72 -17.91 2.43
C VAL A 424 -21.66 -17.20 3.28
N SER A 425 -20.53 -16.91 2.68
CA SER A 425 -19.44 -16.15 3.29
C SER A 425 -19.26 -14.81 2.61
N LEU A 426 -18.83 -13.79 3.38
CA LEU A 426 -18.48 -12.46 2.85
C LEU A 426 -16.98 -12.25 2.93
N VAL A 427 -16.37 -11.66 1.88
CA VAL A 427 -14.95 -11.31 1.84
C VAL A 427 -14.74 -9.92 1.27
N GLY A 428 -13.65 -9.28 1.68
CA GLY A 428 -13.34 -7.91 1.23
C GLY A 428 -14.26 -6.85 1.83
N ASP A 429 -14.41 -5.74 1.14
CA ASP A 429 -15.10 -4.54 1.65
C ASP A 429 -16.61 -4.72 1.80
N CYS A 430 -17.22 -5.73 1.20
CA CYS A 430 -18.63 -6.04 1.44
C CYS A 430 -18.89 -6.62 2.85
N ASP A 431 -17.86 -7.18 3.51
CA ASP A 431 -17.92 -7.61 4.93
C ASP A 431 -17.55 -6.48 5.90
N GLY A 432 -16.92 -5.42 5.39
CA GLY A 432 -16.48 -4.25 6.15
C GLY A 432 -15.32 -3.57 5.43
N VAL A 433 -15.51 -2.30 5.12
CA VAL A 433 -14.49 -1.50 4.43
C VAL A 433 -13.19 -1.49 5.24
N GLY A 434 -12.10 -1.79 4.57
CA GLY A 434 -10.80 -1.91 5.21
C GLY A 434 -9.65 -1.50 4.31
N ASN A 435 -8.57 -2.25 4.38
CA ASN A 435 -7.41 -2.10 3.51
C ASN A 435 -7.10 -3.44 2.82
N LEU A 436 -6.13 -3.43 1.91
CA LEU A 436 -5.79 -4.62 1.13
C LEU A 436 -5.43 -5.83 2.00
N ARG A 437 -4.82 -5.63 3.18
CA ARG A 437 -4.55 -6.73 4.12
C ARG A 437 -5.84 -7.40 4.57
N SER A 438 -6.84 -6.64 4.99
CA SER A 438 -8.11 -7.23 5.43
C SER A 438 -8.83 -7.95 4.30
N VAL A 439 -8.75 -7.43 3.08
CA VAL A 439 -9.32 -8.06 1.89
C VAL A 439 -8.66 -9.41 1.62
N VAL A 440 -7.34 -9.44 1.50
CA VAL A 440 -6.57 -10.65 1.19
C VAL A 440 -6.69 -11.70 2.30
N TRP A 441 -6.52 -11.28 3.56
CA TRP A 441 -6.53 -12.23 4.68
C TRP A 441 -7.91 -12.83 4.95
N ARG A 442 -8.99 -12.04 4.87
CA ARG A 442 -10.36 -12.58 5.00
C ARG A 442 -10.69 -13.56 3.88
N ALA A 443 -10.32 -13.23 2.63
CA ALA A 443 -10.52 -14.12 1.50
C ALA A 443 -9.77 -15.45 1.71
N TYR A 444 -8.52 -15.37 2.13
CA TYR A 444 -7.70 -16.54 2.46
C TYR A 444 -8.32 -17.38 3.58
N GLU A 445 -8.67 -16.77 4.71
CA GLU A 445 -9.24 -17.50 5.86
C GLU A 445 -10.60 -18.12 5.57
N VAL A 446 -11.44 -17.46 4.77
CA VAL A 446 -12.72 -18.04 4.32
C VAL A 446 -12.47 -19.25 3.42
N ALA A 447 -11.59 -19.13 2.44
CA ALA A 447 -11.25 -20.22 1.54
C ALA A 447 -10.62 -21.42 2.26
N MET A 448 -9.86 -21.19 3.34
CA MET A 448 -9.28 -22.25 4.17
C MET A 448 -10.33 -23.04 4.98
N LYS A 449 -11.53 -22.48 5.20
CA LYS A 449 -12.59 -23.13 5.99
C LYS A 449 -13.63 -23.89 5.15
N ILE A 450 -13.65 -23.72 3.84
CA ILE A 450 -14.52 -24.42 2.92
C ILE A 450 -14.01 -25.85 2.64
#